data_e5fe013bcd3b10f4d810ac49e530c2bc
#
_entry.id   e5fe013bcd3b10f4d810ac49e530c2bc
#
_cell.length_a   1.000
_cell.length_b   1.000
_cell.length_c   1.000
_cell.angle_alpha   90.00
_cell.angle_beta   90.00
_cell.angle_gamma   90.00
#
_symmetry.space_group_name_H-M   'P 1'
#
loop_
_entity.id
_entity.type
_entity.pdbx_description
1 polymer ?
#
loop_
_entity_poly.entity_id
_entity_poly.type
_entity_poly.pdbx_seq_one_letter_code
_entity_poly.pdbx_strand_id
1 'polypeptide(L)'
;MIREAFEALRFKGVVKTQKDFAQLIDYAPNNLSKALNGNEAYLTDNLISKVNAVLQYYTSAPTEEEIRQEMVLVIPTGARAGTLADFANSVSQYDCERMVTPVKGADFAIQVTGDSMSPEYPSGSVILIKKINEKAFIEWGKTYVLDTENGAVIKNIRRTDNPEVIECVSLNPAYQPFTMETRYINGWYRVLMVLSLK
;
A
#
# COMPACT_ATOMS: atom_id res chain seq x y z
N MET A 1 25.50 -20.78 -17.33
CA MET A 1 25.23 -19.49 -16.68
C MET A 1 24.18 -18.64 -17.45
N ILE A 2 24.45 -18.02 -18.63
CA ILE A 2 23.47 -17.15 -19.32
C ILE A 2 22.22 -17.90 -19.78
N ARG A 3 22.36 -19.12 -20.29
CA ARG A 3 21.23 -19.98 -20.66
C ARG A 3 20.38 -20.36 -19.45
N GLU A 4 20.99 -20.70 -18.35
CA GLU A 4 20.30 -21.00 -17.08
C GLU A 4 19.53 -19.77 -16.56
N ALA A 5 20.14 -18.58 -16.68
CA ALA A 5 19.48 -17.32 -16.35
C ALA A 5 18.22 -17.08 -17.20
N PHE A 6 18.32 -17.29 -18.51
CA PHE A 6 17.20 -17.18 -19.43
C PHE A 6 16.08 -18.16 -19.07
N GLU A 7 16.40 -19.44 -18.83
CA GLU A 7 15.40 -20.44 -18.47
C GLU A 7 14.77 -20.17 -17.10
N ALA A 8 15.54 -19.68 -16.12
CA ALA A 8 15.01 -19.30 -14.82
C ALA A 8 14.01 -18.15 -14.91
N LEU A 9 14.33 -17.10 -15.68
CA LEU A 9 13.42 -15.96 -15.91
C LEU A 9 12.20 -16.34 -16.74
N ARG A 10 12.35 -17.29 -17.67
CA ARG A 10 11.28 -17.85 -18.46
C ARG A 10 10.31 -18.66 -17.60
N PHE A 11 10.84 -19.51 -16.74
CA PHE A 11 10.04 -20.29 -15.78
C PHE A 11 9.22 -19.39 -14.85
N LYS A 12 9.78 -18.26 -14.42
CA LYS A 12 9.08 -17.25 -13.63
C LYS A 12 8.10 -16.38 -14.45
N GLY A 13 8.00 -16.59 -15.76
CA GLY A 13 7.09 -15.81 -16.62
C GLY A 13 7.56 -14.36 -16.92
N VAL A 14 8.78 -13.99 -16.51
CA VAL A 14 9.36 -12.64 -16.71
C VAL A 14 9.67 -12.39 -18.17
N VAL A 15 10.16 -13.40 -18.88
CA VAL A 15 10.44 -13.37 -20.33
C VAL A 15 9.81 -14.57 -21.01
N LYS A 16 9.39 -14.42 -22.27
CA LYS A 16 8.85 -15.53 -23.08
C LYS A 16 9.81 -15.96 -24.17
N THR A 17 10.55 -15.01 -24.72
CA THR A 17 11.45 -15.21 -25.86
C THR A 17 12.85 -14.68 -25.60
N GLN A 18 13.83 -15.12 -26.39
CA GLN A 18 15.19 -14.55 -26.35
C GLN A 18 15.20 -13.05 -26.66
N LYS A 19 14.23 -12.57 -27.46
CA LYS A 19 14.09 -11.15 -27.78
C LYS A 19 13.65 -10.37 -26.56
N ASP A 20 12.70 -10.88 -25.78
CA ASP A 20 12.24 -10.26 -24.55
C ASP A 20 13.39 -10.21 -23.54
N PHE A 21 14.19 -11.29 -23.45
CA PHE A 21 15.36 -11.33 -22.59
C PHE A 21 16.42 -10.30 -22.99
N ALA A 22 16.71 -10.18 -24.28
CA ALA A 22 17.63 -9.18 -24.80
C ALA A 22 17.17 -7.74 -24.46
N GLN A 23 15.89 -7.48 -24.60
CA GLN A 23 15.28 -6.18 -24.27
C GLN A 23 15.36 -5.92 -22.75
N LEU A 24 15.07 -6.92 -21.92
CA LEU A 24 15.12 -6.82 -20.46
C LEU A 24 16.51 -6.46 -19.94
N ILE A 25 17.56 -7.06 -20.51
CA ILE A 25 18.96 -6.79 -20.12
C ILE A 25 19.59 -5.64 -20.93
N ASP A 26 18.80 -4.95 -21.77
CA ASP A 26 19.30 -3.90 -22.67
C ASP A 26 20.54 -4.33 -23.46
N TYR A 27 20.42 -5.42 -24.22
CA TYR A 27 21.50 -6.02 -24.98
C TYR A 27 21.08 -6.37 -26.41
N ALA A 28 22.03 -6.34 -27.35
CA ALA A 28 21.74 -6.61 -28.76
C ALA A 28 21.26 -8.06 -28.95
N PRO A 29 20.04 -8.31 -29.52
CA PRO A 29 19.45 -9.63 -29.65
C PRO A 29 20.34 -10.64 -30.42
N ASN A 30 21.00 -10.19 -31.49
CA ASN A 30 21.88 -11.03 -32.29
C ASN A 30 23.10 -11.51 -31.50
N ASN A 31 23.69 -10.66 -30.67
CA ASN A 31 24.84 -10.99 -29.85
C ASN A 31 24.44 -11.92 -28.69
N LEU A 32 23.30 -11.65 -28.07
CA LEU A 32 22.74 -12.53 -27.03
C LEU A 32 22.44 -13.93 -27.59
N SER A 33 21.85 -14.03 -28.78
CA SER A 33 21.58 -15.32 -29.41
C SER A 33 22.86 -16.13 -29.65
N LYS A 34 23.95 -15.48 -30.08
CA LYS A 34 25.26 -16.14 -30.26
C LYS A 34 25.85 -16.62 -28.93
N ALA A 35 25.74 -15.79 -27.89
CA ALA A 35 26.18 -16.16 -26.54
C ALA A 35 25.37 -17.36 -25.97
N LEU A 36 24.03 -17.34 -26.16
CA LEU A 36 23.16 -18.46 -25.76
C LEU A 36 23.46 -19.76 -26.51
N ASN A 37 23.94 -19.66 -27.76
CA ASN A 37 24.33 -20.82 -28.57
C ASN A 37 25.77 -21.31 -28.30
N GLY A 38 26.42 -20.77 -27.25
CA GLY A 38 27.72 -21.25 -26.80
C GLY A 38 28.92 -20.59 -27.47
N ASN A 39 28.76 -19.47 -28.18
CA ASN A 39 29.88 -18.75 -28.75
C ASN A 39 30.54 -17.87 -27.68
N GLU A 40 31.68 -18.32 -27.16
CA GLU A 40 32.41 -17.68 -26.06
C GLU A 40 32.87 -16.26 -26.37
N ALA A 41 33.12 -15.93 -27.64
CA ALA A 41 33.49 -14.55 -28.03
C ALA A 41 32.44 -13.51 -27.70
N TYR A 42 31.17 -13.92 -27.50
CA TYR A 42 30.06 -13.07 -27.13
C TYR A 42 29.71 -13.11 -25.63
N LEU A 43 30.44 -13.91 -24.84
CA LEU A 43 30.33 -13.95 -23.36
C LEU A 43 31.20 -12.83 -22.76
N THR A 44 30.78 -11.60 -22.93
CA THR A 44 31.51 -10.43 -22.42
C THR A 44 31.19 -10.18 -20.96
N ASP A 45 32.11 -9.57 -20.19
CA ASP A 45 31.88 -9.14 -18.81
C ASP A 45 30.67 -8.21 -18.69
N ASN A 46 30.42 -7.35 -19.68
CA ASN A 46 29.26 -6.50 -19.75
C ASN A 46 27.96 -7.31 -19.83
N LEU A 47 27.90 -8.35 -20.67
CA LEU A 47 26.73 -9.22 -20.76
C LEU A 47 26.51 -9.96 -19.43
N ILE A 48 27.56 -10.49 -18.84
CA ILE A 48 27.52 -11.22 -17.56
C ILE A 48 27.00 -10.30 -16.44
N SER A 49 27.51 -9.08 -16.36
CA SER A 49 27.10 -8.09 -15.36
C SER A 49 25.60 -7.73 -15.51
N LYS A 50 25.14 -7.46 -16.73
CA LYS A 50 23.73 -7.15 -17.01
C LYS A 50 22.80 -8.33 -16.67
N VAL A 51 23.19 -9.54 -17.02
CA VAL A 51 22.42 -10.76 -16.69
C VAL A 51 22.36 -10.98 -15.18
N ASN A 52 23.47 -10.82 -14.47
CA ASN A 52 23.52 -10.99 -13.02
C ASN A 52 22.65 -9.95 -12.29
N ALA A 53 22.68 -8.69 -12.73
CA ALA A 53 21.85 -7.63 -12.16
C ALA A 53 20.35 -7.96 -12.29
N VAL A 54 19.94 -8.43 -13.48
CA VAL A 54 18.54 -8.82 -13.73
C VAL A 54 18.19 -10.08 -12.93
N LEU A 55 19.05 -11.08 -12.91
CA LEU A 55 18.82 -12.28 -12.09
C LEU A 55 18.67 -11.93 -10.62
N GLN A 56 19.56 -11.13 -10.07
CA GLN A 56 19.49 -10.71 -8.68
C GLN A 56 18.15 -10.02 -8.39
N TYR A 57 17.68 -9.15 -9.26
CA TYR A 57 16.39 -8.45 -9.10
C TYR A 57 15.19 -9.42 -9.09
N TYR A 58 15.16 -10.39 -10.02
CA TYR A 58 14.00 -11.29 -10.15
C TYR A 58 14.11 -12.60 -9.36
N THR A 59 15.30 -12.97 -8.86
CA THR A 59 15.50 -14.22 -8.11
C THR A 59 15.78 -14.03 -6.63
N SER A 60 16.16 -12.83 -6.19
CA SER A 60 16.22 -12.53 -4.76
C SER A 60 14.82 -12.66 -4.17
N ALA A 61 14.67 -13.48 -3.16
CA ALA A 61 13.51 -13.39 -2.29
C ALA A 61 13.51 -11.99 -1.70
N PRO A 62 12.32 -11.34 -1.56
CA PRO A 62 12.25 -10.05 -0.90
C PRO A 62 12.90 -10.16 0.49
N THR A 63 13.72 -9.18 0.84
CA THR A 63 14.35 -9.13 2.16
C THR A 63 13.28 -8.97 3.23
N GLU A 64 13.58 -9.40 4.46
CA GLU A 64 12.65 -9.17 5.59
C GLU A 64 12.29 -7.69 5.75
N GLU A 65 13.19 -6.80 5.35
CA GLU A 65 13.00 -5.35 5.39
C GLU A 65 12.04 -4.88 4.29
N GLU A 66 12.13 -5.44 3.06
CA GLU A 66 11.18 -5.18 1.98
C GLU A 66 9.78 -5.72 2.32
N ILE A 67 9.70 -6.92 2.91
CA ILE A 67 8.43 -7.49 3.39
C ILE A 67 7.84 -6.62 4.51
N ARG A 68 8.66 -6.13 5.42
CA ARG A 68 8.22 -5.22 6.50
C ARG A 68 7.70 -3.88 5.97
N GLN A 69 8.30 -3.33 4.91
CA GLN A 69 7.85 -2.08 4.28
C GLN A 69 6.50 -2.23 3.57
N GLU A 70 6.15 -3.45 3.16
CA GLU A 70 4.85 -3.76 2.55
C GLU A 70 3.79 -4.21 3.55
N MET A 71 4.15 -4.33 4.85
CA MET A 71 3.22 -4.73 5.90
C MET A 71 2.76 -3.52 6.70
N VAL A 72 1.45 -3.44 6.91
CA VAL A 72 0.85 -2.46 7.82
C VAL A 72 0.20 -3.15 9.01
N LEU A 73 0.12 -2.42 10.11
CA LEU A 73 -0.60 -2.86 11.30
C LEU A 73 -2.10 -2.80 11.05
N VAL A 74 -2.80 -3.86 11.41
CA VAL A 74 -4.26 -3.89 11.45
C VAL A 74 -4.72 -3.41 12.82
N ILE A 75 -5.31 -2.22 12.85
CA ILE A 75 -5.83 -1.62 14.07
C ILE A 75 -7.27 -2.08 14.28
N PRO A 76 -7.58 -2.78 15.37
CA PRO A 76 -8.96 -3.12 15.70
C PRO A 76 -9.74 -1.85 16.05
N THR A 77 -10.97 -1.73 15.57
CA THR A 77 -11.86 -0.58 15.82
C THR A 77 -12.21 -0.34 17.30
N GLY A 78 -11.95 -1.32 18.15
CA GLY A 78 -12.13 -1.21 19.59
C GLY A 78 -10.91 -0.70 20.37
N ALA A 79 -9.84 -0.32 19.72
CA ALA A 79 -8.67 0.28 20.38
C ALA A 79 -9.02 1.67 20.93
N ARG A 80 -9.52 1.69 22.16
CA ARG A 80 -10.06 2.87 22.87
C ARG A 80 -9.01 3.72 23.57
N ALA A 81 -7.74 3.41 23.46
CA ALA A 81 -6.72 4.09 24.25
C ALA A 81 -5.73 4.84 23.37
N GLY A 82 -5.94 6.14 23.25
CA GLY A 82 -5.00 7.02 22.58
C GLY A 82 -5.29 7.29 21.12
N THR A 83 -4.52 8.17 20.53
CA THR A 83 -4.57 8.50 19.10
C THR A 83 -4.01 7.34 18.28
N LEU A 84 -4.38 7.24 17.00
CA LEU A 84 -3.79 6.26 16.07
C LEU A 84 -2.26 6.37 16.05
N ALA A 85 -1.72 7.57 16.26
CA ALA A 85 -0.28 7.80 16.37
C ALA A 85 0.30 7.23 17.68
N ASP A 86 -0.39 7.38 18.80
CA ASP A 86 0.03 6.81 20.09
C ASP A 86 -0.07 5.29 20.08
N PHE A 87 -1.10 4.76 19.40
CA PHE A 87 -1.24 3.34 19.18
C PHE A 87 -0.06 2.78 18.39
N ALA A 88 0.37 3.44 17.33
CA ALA A 88 1.55 3.05 16.56
C ALA A 88 2.83 3.02 17.41
N ASN A 89 2.98 3.94 18.36
CA ASN A 89 4.12 4.00 19.27
C ASN A 89 4.03 2.98 20.41
N SER A 90 2.83 2.59 20.83
CA SER A 90 2.59 1.61 21.90
C SER A 90 2.54 0.16 21.41
N VAL A 91 2.38 -0.08 20.14
CA VAL A 91 2.22 -1.39 19.49
C VAL A 91 3.46 -2.29 19.62
N SER A 92 4.62 -1.75 19.98
CA SER A 92 5.76 -2.60 20.36
C SER A 92 5.48 -3.51 21.58
N GLN A 93 4.35 -3.32 22.27
CA GLN A 93 3.94 -4.07 23.45
C GLN A 93 2.73 -4.99 23.24
N TYR A 94 2.05 -4.93 22.07
CA TYR A 94 0.86 -5.74 21.79
C TYR A 94 1.03 -6.54 20.50
N ASP A 95 0.54 -7.79 20.48
CA ASP A 95 0.47 -8.68 19.32
C ASP A 95 -0.60 -8.18 18.33
N CYS A 96 -0.33 -7.09 17.62
CA CYS A 96 -1.21 -6.65 16.55
C CYS A 96 -0.95 -7.42 15.27
N GLU A 97 -2.03 -7.84 14.65
CA GLU A 97 -1.96 -8.45 13.32
C GLU A 97 -1.32 -7.48 12.33
N ARG A 98 -0.53 -8.03 11.42
CA ARG A 98 0.05 -7.31 10.29
C ARG A 98 -0.48 -7.92 9.01
N MET A 99 -0.76 -7.07 8.05
CA MET A 99 -1.15 -7.53 6.72
C MET A 99 -0.23 -6.94 5.65
N VAL A 100 0.04 -7.72 4.62
CA VAL A 100 0.71 -7.23 3.42
C VAL A 100 -0.30 -6.38 2.63
N THR A 101 0.11 -5.18 2.23
CA THR A 101 -0.77 -4.26 1.53
C THR A 101 -0.58 -4.34 0.03
N PRO A 102 -1.66 -4.33 -0.77
CA PRO A 102 -1.56 -4.22 -2.22
C PRO A 102 -1.27 -2.79 -2.70
N VAL A 103 -1.26 -1.81 -1.78
CA VAL A 103 -1.04 -0.39 -2.06
C VAL A 103 0.15 0.11 -1.27
N LYS A 104 1.11 0.72 -1.99
CA LYS A 104 2.28 1.35 -1.36
C LYS A 104 1.90 2.62 -0.60
N GLY A 105 2.54 2.82 0.55
CA GLY A 105 2.44 4.04 1.34
C GLY A 105 1.19 4.15 2.20
N ALA A 106 0.51 3.05 2.49
CA ALA A 106 -0.44 2.98 3.59
C ALA A 106 0.31 3.01 4.93
N ASP A 107 -0.21 3.76 5.90
CA ASP A 107 0.35 3.80 7.25
C ASP A 107 -0.29 2.75 8.15
N PHE A 108 -1.60 2.53 7.99
CA PHE A 108 -2.40 1.60 8.79
C PHE A 108 -3.48 0.90 7.97
N ALA A 109 -3.94 -0.24 8.48
CA ALA A 109 -5.18 -0.88 8.12
C ALA A 109 -6.16 -0.79 9.29
N ILE A 110 -7.42 -0.45 9.03
CA ILE A 110 -8.46 -0.36 10.07
C ILE A 110 -9.65 -1.22 9.64
N GLN A 111 -10.16 -2.02 10.56
CA GLN A 111 -11.38 -2.76 10.32
C GLN A 111 -12.59 -1.83 10.48
N VAL A 112 -13.48 -1.81 9.50
CA VAL A 112 -14.72 -1.02 9.52
C VAL A 112 -15.73 -1.72 10.42
N THR A 113 -16.32 -0.98 11.37
CA THR A 113 -17.45 -1.43 12.20
C THR A 113 -18.63 -0.49 12.03
N GLY A 114 -19.83 -1.08 12.12
CA GLY A 114 -21.06 -0.34 11.87
C GLY A 114 -21.34 -0.16 10.36
N ASP A 115 -22.46 0.43 10.05
CA ASP A 115 -23.01 0.54 8.70
C ASP A 115 -23.20 1.99 8.22
N SER A 116 -22.71 2.96 9.00
CA SER A 116 -22.89 4.39 8.69
C SER A 116 -22.26 4.80 7.35
N MET A 117 -21.28 4.05 6.87
CA MET A 117 -20.57 4.30 5.61
C MET A 117 -20.89 3.27 4.53
N SER A 118 -21.91 2.42 4.75
CA SER A 118 -22.44 1.50 3.74
C SER A 118 -23.14 2.27 2.61
N PRO A 119 -23.13 1.74 1.37
CA PRO A 119 -22.57 0.45 0.96
C PRO A 119 -21.07 0.48 0.58
N GLU A 120 -20.44 1.65 0.49
CA GLU A 120 -19.09 1.82 -0.02
C GLU A 120 -18.03 1.24 0.95
N TYR A 121 -18.28 1.38 2.26
CA TYR A 121 -17.44 0.85 3.34
C TYR A 121 -18.29 -0.07 4.25
N PRO A 122 -18.53 -1.32 3.83
CA PRO A 122 -19.39 -2.22 4.60
C PRO A 122 -18.72 -2.66 5.90
N SER A 123 -19.54 -2.94 6.92
CA SER A 123 -19.04 -3.49 8.19
C SER A 123 -18.27 -4.79 7.95
N GLY A 124 -17.13 -4.96 8.64
CA GLY A 124 -16.23 -6.09 8.48
C GLY A 124 -15.20 -5.93 7.37
N SER A 125 -15.32 -4.92 6.50
CA SER A 125 -14.25 -4.60 5.55
C SER A 125 -13.02 -4.02 6.26
N VAL A 126 -11.87 -4.08 5.60
CA VAL A 126 -10.63 -3.44 6.04
C VAL A 126 -10.32 -2.28 5.10
N ILE A 127 -10.02 -1.11 5.64
CA ILE A 127 -9.58 0.05 4.88
C ILE A 127 -8.11 0.32 5.12
N LEU A 128 -7.38 0.60 4.04
CA LEU A 128 -6.00 1.07 4.08
C LEU A 128 -6.00 2.59 4.10
N ILE A 129 -5.29 3.17 5.05
CA ILE A 129 -5.29 4.61 5.29
C ILE A 129 -3.90 5.19 5.31
N LYS A 130 -3.81 6.46 4.92
CA LYS A 130 -2.57 7.26 4.95
C LYS A 130 -2.79 8.58 5.67
N LYS A 131 -1.89 8.90 6.61
CA LYS A 131 -1.92 10.16 7.35
C LYS A 131 -1.72 11.36 6.42
N ILE A 132 -2.51 12.41 6.67
CA ILE A 132 -2.32 13.71 6.06
C ILE A 132 -1.56 14.58 7.05
N ASN A 133 -0.36 15.00 6.69
CA ASN A 133 0.48 15.85 7.52
C ASN A 133 0.12 17.33 7.36
N GLU A 134 -0.31 17.73 6.16
CA GLU A 134 -0.65 19.12 5.84
C GLU A 134 -2.13 19.25 5.51
N LYS A 135 -2.88 19.95 6.37
CA LYS A 135 -4.33 20.16 6.21
C LYS A 135 -4.72 20.88 4.91
N ALA A 136 -3.78 21.54 4.23
CA ALA A 136 -3.98 22.15 2.92
C ALA A 136 -4.36 21.15 1.82
N PHE A 137 -4.01 19.86 2.01
CA PHE A 137 -4.32 18.80 1.05
C PHE A 137 -5.62 18.04 1.36
N ILE A 138 -6.47 18.56 2.25
CA ILE A 138 -7.79 17.98 2.50
C ILE A 138 -8.68 18.26 1.30
N GLU A 139 -9.17 17.19 0.68
CA GLU A 139 -10.16 17.25 -0.40
C GLU A 139 -11.57 17.15 0.19
N TRP A 140 -12.35 18.23 0.05
CA TRP A 140 -13.73 18.28 0.54
C TRP A 140 -14.64 17.37 -0.27
N GLY A 141 -15.58 16.72 0.40
CA GLY A 141 -16.48 15.73 -0.21
C GLY A 141 -15.88 14.32 -0.34
N LYS A 142 -14.69 14.08 0.20
CA LYS A 142 -14.06 12.77 0.25
C LYS A 142 -14.19 12.14 1.63
N THR A 143 -13.98 10.81 1.66
CA THR A 143 -14.02 10.02 2.90
C THR A 143 -12.68 10.02 3.59
N TYR A 144 -12.71 10.31 4.89
CA TYR A 144 -11.55 10.32 5.77
C TYR A 144 -11.80 9.50 7.03
N VAL A 145 -10.73 8.99 7.59
CA VAL A 145 -10.70 8.54 8.97
C VAL A 145 -10.20 9.71 9.83
N LEU A 146 -11.00 10.10 10.78
CA LEU A 146 -10.70 11.15 11.74
C LEU A 146 -10.40 10.49 13.08
N ASP A 147 -9.18 10.71 13.56
CA ASP A 147 -8.71 10.21 14.84
C ASP A 147 -9.04 11.21 15.94
N THR A 148 -9.82 10.79 16.92
CA THR A 148 -10.27 11.61 18.04
C THR A 148 -9.99 10.92 19.37
N GLU A 149 -10.06 11.64 20.48
CA GLU A 149 -9.96 11.06 21.81
C GLU A 149 -11.02 9.97 22.10
N ASN A 150 -12.14 10.02 21.42
CA ASN A 150 -13.23 9.04 21.55
C ASN A 150 -13.09 7.86 20.56
N GLY A 151 -11.97 7.77 19.84
CA GLY A 151 -11.72 6.77 18.82
C GLY A 151 -11.75 7.31 17.40
N ALA A 152 -11.47 6.41 16.45
CA ALA A 152 -11.47 6.75 15.04
C ALA A 152 -12.89 6.66 14.43
N VAL A 153 -13.26 7.65 13.65
CA VAL A 153 -14.53 7.69 12.91
C VAL A 153 -14.27 7.83 11.41
N ILE A 154 -15.09 7.15 10.61
CA ILE A 154 -15.03 7.21 9.15
C ILE A 154 -16.20 8.06 8.69
N LYS A 155 -15.93 9.18 7.99
CA LYS A 155 -16.96 10.07 7.47
C LYS A 155 -16.52 10.73 6.15
N ASN A 156 -17.51 11.05 5.34
CA ASN A 156 -17.32 12.01 4.26
C ASN A 156 -17.29 13.40 4.88
N ILE A 157 -16.28 14.20 4.57
CA ILE A 157 -16.12 15.52 5.19
C ILE A 157 -16.49 16.63 4.23
N ARG A 158 -17.23 17.62 4.73
CA ARG A 158 -17.59 18.81 3.99
C ARG A 158 -17.15 20.06 4.71
N ARG A 159 -16.88 21.09 3.92
CA ARG A 159 -16.53 22.40 4.44
C ARG A 159 -17.79 23.08 4.99
N THR A 160 -17.62 23.81 6.09
CA THR A 160 -18.63 24.74 6.61
C THR A 160 -18.19 26.19 6.40
N ASP A 161 -19.04 27.14 6.72
CA ASP A 161 -18.70 28.58 6.69
C ASP A 161 -17.64 28.93 7.75
N ASN A 162 -17.58 28.16 8.84
CA ASN A 162 -16.55 28.30 9.86
C ASN A 162 -15.35 27.39 9.54
N PRO A 163 -14.15 27.93 9.27
CA PRO A 163 -12.95 27.13 8.93
C PRO A 163 -12.48 26.20 10.06
N GLU A 164 -12.91 26.45 11.30
CA GLU A 164 -12.58 25.61 12.46
C GLU A 164 -13.56 24.45 12.66
N VAL A 165 -14.62 24.38 11.86
CA VAL A 165 -15.68 23.38 11.96
C VAL A 165 -15.84 22.65 10.64
N ILE A 166 -15.99 21.34 10.70
CA ILE A 166 -16.30 20.50 9.55
C ILE A 166 -17.67 19.85 9.72
N GLU A 167 -18.33 19.55 8.61
CA GLU A 167 -19.49 18.69 8.58
C GLU A 167 -19.06 17.26 8.26
N CYS A 168 -19.45 16.33 9.13
CA CYS A 168 -19.23 14.90 9.02
C CYS A 168 -20.50 14.22 8.51
N VAL A 169 -20.43 13.66 7.31
CA VAL A 169 -21.57 13.06 6.63
C VAL A 169 -21.37 11.56 6.50
N SER A 170 -22.38 10.79 6.87
CA SER A 170 -22.45 9.35 6.62
C SER A 170 -22.91 9.08 5.19
N LEU A 171 -22.39 8.03 4.56
CA LEU A 171 -22.89 7.61 3.24
C LEU A 171 -24.25 6.90 3.34
N ASN A 172 -24.50 6.23 4.46
CA ASN A 172 -25.79 5.65 4.76
C ASN A 172 -26.78 6.78 5.17
N PRO A 173 -27.85 7.01 4.41
CA PRO A 173 -28.78 8.11 4.65
C PRO A 173 -29.60 7.97 5.94
N ALA A 174 -29.57 6.81 6.59
CA ALA A 174 -30.21 6.63 7.89
C ALA A 174 -29.54 7.43 9.02
N TYR A 175 -28.29 7.88 8.78
CA TYR A 175 -27.50 8.65 9.75
C TYR A 175 -27.49 10.13 9.39
N GLN A 176 -27.91 10.96 10.34
CA GLN A 176 -27.89 12.41 10.15
C GLN A 176 -26.45 12.95 10.17
N PRO A 177 -26.14 13.96 9.35
CA PRO A 177 -24.86 14.68 9.44
C PRO A 177 -24.71 15.37 10.80
N PHE A 178 -23.46 15.53 11.24
CA PHE A 178 -23.13 16.29 12.43
C PHE A 178 -21.89 17.15 12.20
N THR A 179 -21.72 18.18 12.99
CA THR A 179 -20.56 19.06 12.93
C THR A 179 -19.53 18.68 13.99
N MET A 180 -18.25 18.89 13.67
CA MET A 180 -17.13 18.65 14.56
C MET A 180 -16.12 19.79 14.44
N GLU A 181 -15.65 20.30 15.58
CA GLU A 181 -14.55 21.25 15.58
C GLU A 181 -13.22 20.55 15.27
N THR A 182 -12.40 21.15 14.42
CA THR A 182 -11.12 20.56 13.96
C THR A 182 -10.12 20.37 15.09
N ARG A 183 -10.26 21.08 16.21
CA ARG A 183 -9.40 20.93 17.40
C ARG A 183 -9.55 19.57 18.10
N TYR A 184 -10.67 18.87 17.91
CA TYR A 184 -10.90 17.54 18.47
C TYR A 184 -10.35 16.41 17.60
N ILE A 185 -9.74 16.75 16.46
CA ILE A 185 -9.20 15.79 15.51
C ILE A 185 -7.67 15.76 15.67
N ASN A 186 -7.16 14.69 16.28
CA ASN A 186 -5.74 14.48 16.51
C ASN A 186 -5.01 14.04 15.23
N GLY A 187 -5.71 13.34 14.33
CA GLY A 187 -5.15 12.84 13.08
C GLY A 187 -6.18 12.78 11.97
N TRP A 188 -5.73 13.10 10.76
CA TRP A 188 -6.50 13.04 9.54
C TRP A 188 -5.89 11.99 8.63
N TYR A 189 -6.68 11.02 8.19
CA TYR A 189 -6.20 9.96 7.33
C TYR A 189 -7.12 9.81 6.13
N ARG A 190 -6.55 9.87 4.93
CA ARG A 190 -7.30 9.57 3.70
C ARG A 190 -7.39 8.06 3.51
N VAL A 191 -8.50 7.60 2.99
CA VAL A 191 -8.67 6.20 2.58
C VAL A 191 -7.99 6.00 1.24
N LEU A 192 -7.12 4.99 1.15
CA LEU A 192 -6.41 4.59 -0.07
C LEU A 192 -7.13 3.46 -0.79
N MET A 193 -7.68 2.50 -0.02
CA MET A 193 -8.30 1.29 -0.54
C MET A 193 -9.27 0.70 0.47
N VAL A 194 -10.29 0.03 -0.03
CA VAL A 194 -11.22 -0.79 0.76
C VAL A 194 -11.04 -2.25 0.34
N LEU A 195 -10.84 -3.12 1.31
CA LEU A 195 -10.76 -4.57 1.14
C LEU A 195 -12.01 -5.18 1.78
N SER A 196 -12.96 -5.59 0.97
CA SER A 196 -14.17 -6.28 1.44
C SER A 196 -14.17 -7.73 0.97
N LEU A 197 -14.40 -8.65 1.91
CA LEU A 197 -14.70 -10.04 1.57
C LEU A 197 -16.14 -10.09 1.08
N LYS A 198 -16.35 -10.63 -0.12
CA LYS A 198 -17.66 -10.96 -0.65
C LYS A 198 -18.04 -12.37 -0.25
#